data_a02d76e1bf1d6e929d293c5d6256c467
#
_entry.id   a02d76e1bf1d6e929d293c5d6256c467
#
_cell.length_a   1.000
_cell.length_b   1.000
_cell.length_c   1.000
_cell.angle_alpha   90.00
_cell.angle_beta   90.00
_cell.angle_gamma   90.00
#
_symmetry.space_group_name_H-M   'P 1'
#
loop_
_entity.id
_entity.type
_entity.pdbx_description
1 polymer ?
#
loop_
_entity_poly.entity_id
_entity_poly.type
_entity_poly.pdbx_seq_one_letter_code
_entity_poly.pdbx_strand_id
1 'polypeptide(L)'
;MLRSFLHRRTHFAPVALRSGNCGESDGMRLGCSCGCALTDTLLWNGWLACCAASRAGLEFLERTMSDILEKICAVKREEIAAAQRRMPLAEMRRDAESRVLTRDFVGAMRAKLAQNQAAVIAEIKKASPSKGVIRKGEFIPADIAQSYAQGDGKVSAACLSVLTDRQFFQGQPDYLKQARASCPLPVLRKDFMVDAYQIYESRAMGADCVLLIAACLDDGLMAELEQIAHSLDMAVLVEVHDGRELERALQLKTPLVGINNRNLRTFEVDIQTTLQLQKEVPPERILVTESGILGPADVRVMRDAGIHSFLVGEAFMRADDPGLALAQLFA
;
A
#
# COMPACT_ATOMS: atom_id res chain seq x y z
N MET A 1 -14.10 -56.63 -13.77
CA MET A 1 -13.87 -56.62 -15.25
C MET A 1 -12.99 -55.43 -15.57
N LEU A 2 -11.84 -55.67 -15.68
CA LEU A 2 -10.68 -55.60 -16.59
C LEU A 2 -10.92 -54.85 -17.91
N ARG A 3 -10.05 -53.81 -18.14
CA ARG A 3 -9.17 -53.52 -19.29
C ARG A 3 -8.87 -52.01 -19.26
N SER A 4 -7.70 -51.52 -18.87
CA SER A 4 -6.37 -51.61 -19.49
C SER A 4 -6.32 -51.06 -20.93
N PHE A 5 -5.76 -49.84 -21.13
CA PHE A 5 -4.98 -49.52 -22.33
C PHE A 5 -3.83 -48.55 -22.03
N LEU A 6 -2.70 -48.98 -22.48
CA LEU A 6 -1.31 -48.59 -22.38
C LEU A 6 -0.93 -47.25 -23.09
N HIS A 7 0.03 -46.54 -22.48
CA HIS A 7 1.30 -46.01 -23.01
C HIS A 7 1.37 -45.27 -24.35
N ARG A 8 1.80 -44.02 -24.30
CA ARG A 8 2.92 -43.57 -25.13
C ARG A 8 3.77 -42.52 -24.32
N ARG A 9 5.00 -42.94 -24.02
CA ARG A 9 6.09 -42.06 -23.60
C ARG A 9 6.73 -41.46 -24.83
N THR A 10 6.99 -40.15 -24.86
CA THR A 10 7.96 -39.53 -25.73
C THR A 10 9.06 -38.91 -24.84
N HIS A 11 10.26 -39.52 -24.94
CA HIS A 11 11.49 -39.03 -24.37
C HIS A 11 11.94 -37.78 -25.13
N PHE A 12 12.29 -36.72 -24.43
CA PHE A 12 13.23 -35.69 -24.88
C PHE A 12 14.38 -35.65 -23.90
N ALA A 13 15.58 -35.84 -24.47
CA ALA A 13 16.86 -35.85 -23.77
C ALA A 13 17.31 -34.40 -23.45
N PRO A 14 18.06 -34.17 -22.35
CA PRO A 14 18.58 -32.85 -22.03
C PRO A 14 19.91 -32.62 -22.78
N VAL A 15 20.04 -31.43 -23.39
CA VAL A 15 21.27 -30.92 -23.95
C VAL A 15 22.16 -30.41 -22.81
N ALA A 16 23.33 -31.08 -22.66
CA ALA A 16 24.34 -30.68 -21.70
C ALA A 16 25.13 -29.48 -22.23
N LEU A 17 25.08 -28.36 -21.51
CA LEU A 17 26.02 -27.27 -21.67
C LEU A 17 27.24 -27.53 -20.78
N ARG A 18 28.38 -27.65 -21.44
CA ARG A 18 29.71 -27.85 -20.80
C ARG A 18 30.11 -26.57 -20.04
N SER A 19 30.43 -26.74 -18.78
CA SER A 19 31.16 -25.79 -17.95
C SER A 19 32.63 -25.76 -18.40
N GLY A 20 33.08 -24.61 -18.88
CA GLY A 20 34.52 -24.35 -19.05
C GLY A 20 35.06 -23.69 -17.77
N ASN A 21 35.94 -24.42 -17.06
CA ASN A 21 36.80 -23.88 -16.01
C ASN A 21 37.79 -22.89 -16.63
N CYS A 22 37.88 -21.66 -16.09
CA CYS A 22 39.06 -20.83 -16.21
C CYS A 22 39.68 -20.66 -14.82
N GLY A 23 40.92 -21.17 -14.69
CA GLY A 23 41.70 -21.10 -13.48
C GLY A 23 42.23 -19.70 -13.18
N GLU A 24 42.53 -19.52 -11.92
CA GLU A 24 43.30 -18.39 -11.37
C GLU A 24 44.71 -18.33 -11.97
N SER A 25 45.15 -17.13 -12.38
CA SER A 25 46.56 -16.73 -12.42
C SER A 25 46.70 -15.22 -12.39
N ASP A 26 47.45 -14.82 -11.41
CA ASP A 26 48.25 -13.59 -11.19
C ASP A 26 48.25 -12.42 -12.17
N GLY A 27 48.19 -11.28 -11.52
CA GLY A 27 48.59 -9.94 -11.85
C GLY A 27 49.30 -9.67 -13.16
N MET A 28 48.64 -8.90 -14.07
CA MET A 28 49.38 -8.13 -15.07
C MET A 28 48.54 -6.96 -15.56
N ARG A 29 49.11 -5.76 -15.37
CA ARG A 29 48.61 -4.53 -16.01
C ARG A 29 48.64 -4.74 -17.52
N LEU A 30 47.53 -4.74 -18.18
CA LEU A 30 47.43 -4.61 -19.63
C LEU A 30 47.02 -3.20 -20.00
N GLY A 31 48.01 -2.41 -20.38
CA GLY A 31 47.79 -1.21 -21.11
C GLY A 31 47.29 -1.58 -22.53
N CYS A 32 46.08 -1.22 -22.87
CA CYS A 32 45.60 -1.24 -24.23
C CYS A 32 46.21 -0.08 -25.01
N SER A 33 47.28 -0.36 -25.73
CA SER A 33 47.78 0.47 -26.82
C SER A 33 47.01 0.13 -28.10
N CYS A 34 45.83 0.69 -28.29
CA CYS A 34 45.21 0.81 -29.60
C CYS A 34 45.43 2.24 -30.08
N GLY A 35 46.44 2.39 -30.95
CA GLY A 35 46.66 3.60 -31.69
C GLY A 35 45.53 3.82 -32.72
N CYS A 36 44.51 4.54 -32.33
CA CYS A 36 43.56 5.19 -33.21
C CYS A 36 43.48 6.63 -32.75
N ALA A 37 44.05 7.52 -33.56
CA ALA A 37 43.82 8.96 -33.47
C ALA A 37 42.35 9.19 -33.82
N LEU A 38 41.48 9.16 -32.85
CA LEU A 38 40.10 9.64 -32.97
C LEU A 38 40.03 10.99 -32.25
N THR A 39 39.68 11.99 -33.00
CA THR A 39 39.50 13.36 -32.58
C THR A 39 38.49 13.44 -31.42
N ASP A 40 38.74 14.28 -30.40
CA ASP A 40 37.97 14.48 -29.16
C ASP A 40 36.46 14.69 -29.34
N THR A 41 36.00 14.95 -30.53
CA THR A 41 34.58 15.18 -30.87
C THR A 41 33.72 13.91 -30.86
N LEU A 42 34.28 12.72 -31.04
CA LEU A 42 33.51 11.45 -31.06
C LEU A 42 33.31 10.83 -29.66
N LEU A 43 34.20 11.11 -28.73
CA LEU A 43 34.05 10.65 -27.33
C LEU A 43 32.96 11.43 -26.59
N TRP A 44 32.79 12.72 -26.88
CA TRP A 44 31.72 13.53 -26.31
C TRP A 44 30.33 13.12 -26.80
N ASN A 45 30.22 12.77 -28.09
CA ASN A 45 28.94 12.34 -28.69
C ASN A 45 28.52 10.93 -28.18
N GLY A 46 29.47 10.04 -27.89
CA GLY A 46 29.17 8.73 -27.29
C GLY A 46 28.68 8.81 -25.84
N TRP A 47 29.25 9.73 -25.06
CA TRP A 47 28.82 9.97 -23.66
C TRP A 47 27.45 10.67 -23.61
N LEU A 48 27.21 11.65 -24.45
CA LEU A 48 25.90 12.31 -24.56
C LEU A 48 24.82 11.37 -25.07
N ALA A 49 25.13 10.45 -25.98
CA ALA A 49 24.17 9.44 -26.44
C ALA A 49 23.84 8.40 -25.38
N CYS A 50 24.83 8.01 -24.56
CA CYS A 50 24.58 7.08 -23.41
C CYS A 50 23.78 7.75 -22.30
N CYS A 51 24.06 9.02 -21.98
CA CYS A 51 23.28 9.82 -21.04
C CYS A 51 21.87 10.12 -21.56
N ALA A 52 21.70 10.37 -22.87
CA ALA A 52 20.40 10.59 -23.47
C ALA A 52 19.56 9.31 -23.52
N ALA A 53 20.17 8.15 -23.79
CA ALA A 53 19.49 6.86 -23.74
C ALA A 53 19.06 6.47 -22.32
N SER A 54 19.87 6.78 -21.29
CA SER A 54 19.50 6.55 -19.89
C SER A 54 18.39 7.52 -19.45
N ARG A 55 18.41 8.77 -19.91
CA ARG A 55 17.39 9.77 -19.60
C ARG A 55 16.07 9.47 -20.31
N ALA A 56 16.11 9.08 -21.58
CA ALA A 56 14.93 8.64 -22.33
C ALA A 56 14.34 7.33 -21.77
N GLY A 57 15.18 6.42 -21.28
CA GLY A 57 14.75 5.22 -20.57
C GLY A 57 14.08 5.52 -19.22
N LEU A 58 14.62 6.49 -18.45
CA LEU A 58 13.99 6.98 -17.22
C LEU A 58 12.68 7.72 -17.52
N GLU A 59 12.64 8.61 -18.50
CA GLU A 59 11.42 9.32 -18.91
C GLU A 59 10.35 8.38 -19.47
N PHE A 60 10.75 7.30 -20.16
CA PHE A 60 9.83 6.26 -20.62
C PHE A 60 9.30 5.43 -19.47
N LEU A 61 10.16 5.05 -18.51
CA LEU A 61 9.76 4.40 -17.25
C LEU A 61 8.87 5.32 -16.40
N GLU A 62 9.21 6.59 -16.25
CA GLU A 62 8.39 7.58 -15.55
C GLU A 62 7.01 7.76 -16.21
N ARG A 63 6.93 7.79 -17.55
CA ARG A 63 5.66 7.87 -18.29
C ARG A 63 4.80 6.63 -18.15
N THR A 64 5.39 5.44 -18.23
CA THR A 64 4.62 4.18 -18.11
C THR A 64 4.17 3.88 -16.69
N MET A 65 4.81 4.49 -15.67
CA MET A 65 4.51 4.22 -14.26
C MET A 65 3.65 5.32 -13.61
N SER A 66 3.65 6.55 -14.12
CA SER A 66 2.59 7.56 -13.86
C SER A 66 1.21 7.02 -14.28
N ASP A 67 1.20 6.05 -15.18
CA ASP A 67 0.05 5.43 -15.81
C ASP A 67 -0.80 4.57 -14.87
N ILE A 68 -0.23 3.94 -13.81
CA ILE A 68 -1.03 3.02 -12.98
C ILE A 68 -1.99 3.76 -12.06
N LEU A 69 -1.56 4.86 -11.41
CA LEU A 69 -2.41 5.64 -10.52
C LEU A 69 -3.50 6.37 -11.30
N GLU A 70 -3.16 6.99 -12.43
CA GLU A 70 -4.12 7.62 -13.34
C GLU A 70 -5.13 6.60 -13.86
N LYS A 71 -4.66 5.40 -14.21
CA LYS A 71 -5.51 4.30 -14.66
C LYS A 71 -6.47 3.81 -13.57
N ILE A 72 -5.98 3.70 -12.32
CA ILE A 72 -6.84 3.37 -11.18
C ILE A 72 -7.90 4.47 -10.99
N CYS A 73 -7.49 5.74 -10.97
CA CYS A 73 -8.42 6.86 -10.82
C CYS A 73 -9.46 6.92 -11.96
N ALA A 74 -9.06 6.63 -13.21
CA ALA A 74 -9.98 6.55 -14.35
C ALA A 74 -11.03 5.44 -14.14
N VAL A 75 -10.59 4.24 -13.77
CA VAL A 75 -11.49 3.11 -13.45
C VAL A 75 -12.44 3.48 -12.30
N LYS A 76 -11.95 4.16 -11.25
CA LYS A 76 -12.81 4.60 -10.15
C LYS A 76 -13.91 5.58 -10.61
N ARG A 77 -13.61 6.51 -11.51
CA ARG A 77 -14.62 7.39 -12.07
C ARG A 77 -15.71 6.64 -12.84
N GLU A 78 -15.32 5.59 -13.59
CA GLU A 78 -16.27 4.69 -14.27
C GLU A 78 -17.13 3.90 -13.28
N GLU A 79 -16.53 3.33 -12.22
CA GLU A 79 -17.23 2.63 -11.15
C GLU A 79 -18.24 3.53 -10.45
N ILE A 80 -17.85 4.78 -10.12
CA ILE A 80 -18.72 5.78 -9.51
C ILE A 80 -19.90 6.12 -10.43
N ALA A 81 -19.64 6.40 -11.71
CA ALA A 81 -20.70 6.69 -12.68
C ALA A 81 -21.68 5.50 -12.82
N ALA A 82 -21.20 4.27 -12.76
CA ALA A 82 -22.04 3.09 -12.75
C ALA A 82 -22.83 2.93 -11.44
N ALA A 83 -22.23 3.26 -10.29
CA ALA A 83 -22.87 3.22 -8.99
C ALA A 83 -23.97 4.28 -8.87
N GLN A 84 -23.72 5.52 -9.31
CA GLN A 84 -24.68 6.63 -9.31
C GLN A 84 -25.91 6.36 -10.18
N ARG A 85 -25.78 5.59 -11.27
CA ARG A 85 -26.94 5.14 -12.06
C ARG A 85 -27.86 4.17 -11.32
N ARG A 86 -27.31 3.37 -10.39
CA ARG A 86 -28.05 2.41 -9.57
C ARG A 86 -28.63 3.05 -8.31
N MET A 87 -27.87 3.91 -7.67
CA MET A 87 -28.23 4.64 -6.48
C MET A 87 -27.72 6.10 -6.63
N PRO A 88 -28.62 7.06 -6.95
CA PRO A 88 -28.24 8.46 -7.09
C PRO A 88 -27.60 9.03 -5.83
N LEU A 89 -26.75 10.06 -5.98
CA LEU A 89 -26.01 10.69 -4.86
C LEU A 89 -26.93 11.08 -3.70
N ALA A 90 -28.10 11.65 -3.99
CA ALA A 90 -29.05 12.06 -2.96
C ALA A 90 -29.59 10.88 -2.12
N GLU A 91 -29.71 9.70 -2.71
CA GLU A 91 -30.14 8.48 -2.01
C GLU A 91 -28.97 7.89 -1.21
N MET A 92 -27.79 7.82 -1.81
CA MET A 92 -26.56 7.37 -1.13
C MET A 92 -26.26 8.25 0.09
N ARG A 93 -26.41 9.57 -0.05
CA ARG A 93 -26.25 10.50 1.05
C ARG A 93 -27.25 10.24 2.18
N ARG A 94 -28.55 10.06 1.88
CA ARG A 94 -29.56 9.73 2.90
C ARG A 94 -29.26 8.40 3.60
N ASP A 95 -28.80 7.38 2.86
CA ASP A 95 -28.40 6.11 3.49
C ASP A 95 -27.20 6.32 4.42
N ALA A 96 -26.16 7.04 3.98
CA ALA A 96 -25.00 7.37 4.80
C ALA A 96 -25.38 8.14 6.08
N GLU A 97 -26.18 9.19 5.95
CA GLU A 97 -26.66 10.05 7.07
C GLU A 97 -27.55 9.28 8.05
N SER A 98 -28.21 8.21 7.62
CA SER A 98 -29.03 7.35 8.49
C SER A 98 -28.21 6.44 9.41
N ARG A 99 -26.91 6.28 9.16
CA ARG A 99 -26.01 5.40 9.93
C ARG A 99 -25.56 6.09 11.21
N VAL A 100 -26.04 5.61 12.34
CA VAL A 100 -25.78 6.23 13.66
C VAL A 100 -24.54 5.72 14.39
N LEU A 101 -23.97 4.57 13.99
CA LEU A 101 -22.86 3.94 14.71
C LEU A 101 -21.57 4.06 13.92
N THR A 102 -20.68 4.94 14.37
CA THR A 102 -19.25 4.95 14.04
C THR A 102 -18.45 4.45 15.22
N ARG A 103 -17.30 3.86 14.94
CA ARG A 103 -16.30 3.52 15.95
C ARG A 103 -15.19 4.56 15.91
N ASP A 104 -14.71 4.96 17.07
CA ASP A 104 -13.67 5.99 17.19
C ASP A 104 -12.32 5.43 16.74
N PHE A 105 -11.98 5.67 15.46
CA PHE A 105 -10.73 5.23 14.85
C PHE A 105 -9.51 5.91 15.46
N VAL A 106 -9.59 7.23 15.65
CA VAL A 106 -8.49 8.03 16.24
C VAL A 106 -8.31 7.69 17.71
N GLY A 107 -9.41 7.55 18.46
CA GLY A 107 -9.36 7.15 19.87
C GLY A 107 -8.77 5.76 20.07
N ALA A 108 -9.07 4.79 19.19
CA ALA A 108 -8.47 3.46 19.25
C ALA A 108 -6.94 3.50 19.03
N MET A 109 -6.46 4.33 18.10
CA MET A 109 -5.02 4.56 17.89
C MET A 109 -4.39 5.20 19.13
N ARG A 110 -4.99 6.28 19.65
CA ARG A 110 -4.50 6.99 20.84
C ARG A 110 -4.48 6.08 22.09
N ALA A 111 -5.46 5.21 22.24
CA ALA A 111 -5.51 4.29 23.37
C ALA A 111 -4.32 3.32 23.41
N LYS A 112 -3.87 2.82 22.25
CA LYS A 112 -2.65 1.99 22.16
C LYS A 112 -1.39 2.82 22.48
N LEU A 113 -1.27 4.01 21.91
CA LEU A 113 -0.13 4.91 22.15
C LEU A 113 0.00 5.32 23.63
N ALA A 114 -1.12 5.62 24.28
CA ALA A 114 -1.15 5.95 25.71
C ALA A 114 -0.67 4.79 26.62
N GLN A 115 -0.73 3.56 26.12
CA GLN A 115 -0.23 2.37 26.80
C GLN A 115 1.20 2.00 26.41
N ASN A 116 1.90 2.87 25.68
CA ASN A 116 3.22 2.63 25.09
C ASN A 116 3.24 1.39 24.16
N GLN A 117 2.09 1.02 23.58
CA GLN A 117 1.99 -0.02 22.58
C GLN A 117 2.03 0.57 21.17
N ALA A 118 2.45 -0.23 20.19
CA ALA A 118 2.30 0.16 18.80
C ALA A 118 0.82 0.27 18.41
N ALA A 119 0.45 1.39 17.78
CA ALA A 119 -0.87 1.56 17.21
C ALA A 119 -0.88 0.99 15.78
N VAL A 120 -1.29 -0.27 15.64
CA VAL A 120 -1.25 -0.99 14.36
C VAL A 120 -2.60 -0.94 13.68
N ILE A 121 -2.62 -0.38 12.47
CA ILE A 121 -3.71 -0.53 11.49
C ILE A 121 -3.39 -1.80 10.69
N ALA A 122 -4.09 -2.88 11.00
CA ALA A 122 -3.84 -4.19 10.39
C ALA A 122 -4.63 -4.34 9.08
N GLU A 123 -3.90 -4.54 7.97
CA GLU A 123 -4.51 -4.53 6.64
C GLU A 123 -4.97 -5.92 6.19
N ILE A 124 -6.21 -6.02 5.75
CA ILE A 124 -6.82 -7.20 5.12
C ILE A 124 -6.74 -7.02 3.60
N LYS A 125 -5.78 -7.71 2.97
CA LYS A 125 -5.45 -7.56 1.55
C LYS A 125 -5.17 -8.91 0.89
N LYS A 126 -5.94 -9.24 -0.15
CA LYS A 126 -5.78 -10.48 -0.91
C LYS A 126 -4.63 -10.41 -1.91
N ALA A 127 -4.55 -9.30 -2.63
CA ALA A 127 -3.59 -9.10 -3.72
C ALA A 127 -3.15 -7.64 -3.81
N SER A 128 -2.08 -7.36 -4.55
CA SER A 128 -1.66 -6.01 -4.95
C SER A 128 -1.02 -6.01 -6.34
N PRO A 129 -1.01 -4.88 -7.07
CA PRO A 129 -0.38 -4.79 -8.39
C PRO A 129 1.10 -5.17 -8.38
N SER A 130 1.83 -4.80 -7.33
CA SER A 130 3.28 -5.03 -7.21
C SER A 130 3.68 -6.45 -6.80
N LYS A 131 2.78 -7.22 -6.17
CA LYS A 131 3.08 -8.56 -5.58
C LYS A 131 2.17 -9.67 -6.07
N GLY A 132 1.14 -9.35 -6.86
CA GLY A 132 0.09 -10.32 -7.22
C GLY A 132 -0.70 -10.81 -6.00
N VAL A 133 -1.11 -12.07 -6.01
CA VAL A 133 -1.83 -12.69 -4.89
C VAL A 133 -0.89 -12.92 -3.71
N ILE A 134 -1.17 -12.27 -2.58
CA ILE A 134 -0.36 -12.34 -1.35
C ILE A 134 -0.81 -13.52 -0.49
N ARG A 135 -2.11 -13.63 -0.20
CA ARG A 135 -2.67 -14.77 0.54
C ARG A 135 -3.19 -15.82 -0.43
N LYS A 136 -2.47 -16.95 -0.51
CA LYS A 136 -2.75 -18.05 -1.45
C LYS A 136 -3.79 -19.06 -0.94
N GLY A 137 -4.03 -19.08 0.37
CA GLY A 137 -5.00 -19.98 0.99
C GLY A 137 -6.38 -19.36 1.10
N GLU A 138 -7.15 -19.86 2.04
CA GLU A 138 -8.47 -19.33 2.37
C GLU A 138 -8.40 -17.86 2.78
N PHE A 139 -9.31 -17.06 2.22
CA PHE A 139 -9.38 -15.62 2.47
C PHE A 139 -10.77 -15.27 2.98
N ILE A 140 -10.93 -15.35 4.30
CA ILE A 140 -12.17 -15.00 5.00
C ILE A 140 -11.90 -13.73 5.82
N PRO A 141 -12.37 -12.55 5.35
CA PRO A 141 -12.11 -11.28 6.05
C PRO A 141 -12.60 -11.26 7.50
N ALA A 142 -13.67 -11.97 7.81
CA ALA A 142 -14.19 -12.08 9.16
C ALA A 142 -13.18 -12.75 10.12
N ASP A 143 -12.61 -13.89 9.71
CA ASP A 143 -11.68 -14.67 10.53
C ASP A 143 -10.35 -13.92 10.68
N ILE A 144 -9.88 -13.28 9.60
CA ILE A 144 -8.67 -12.44 9.63
C ILE A 144 -8.86 -11.28 10.59
N ALA A 145 -10.03 -10.61 10.56
CA ALA A 145 -10.33 -9.50 11.46
C ALA A 145 -10.40 -9.92 12.92
N GLN A 146 -10.98 -11.10 13.22
CA GLN A 146 -10.99 -11.68 14.57
C GLN A 146 -9.58 -12.02 15.05
N SER A 147 -8.75 -12.63 14.18
CA SER A 147 -7.36 -12.93 14.48
C SER A 147 -6.58 -11.65 14.82
N TYR A 148 -6.74 -10.56 14.06
CA TYR A 148 -6.12 -9.26 14.35
C TYR A 148 -6.62 -8.63 15.67
N ALA A 149 -7.91 -8.77 15.96
CA ALA A 149 -8.49 -8.24 17.22
C ALA A 149 -8.00 -9.01 18.44
N GLN A 150 -7.74 -10.31 18.31
CA GLN A 150 -7.25 -11.17 19.37
C GLN A 150 -5.72 -11.05 19.55
N GLY A 151 -4.94 -11.06 18.45
CA GLY A 151 -3.49 -11.15 18.50
C GLY A 151 -3.03 -12.38 19.29
N ASP A 152 -2.11 -12.17 20.23
CA ASP A 152 -1.70 -13.18 21.23
C ASP A 152 -2.37 -12.99 22.61
N GLY A 153 -3.36 -12.12 22.69
CA GLY A 153 -4.02 -11.71 23.93
C GLY A 153 -3.36 -10.55 24.67
N LYS A 154 -2.14 -10.14 24.27
CA LYS A 154 -1.39 -8.99 24.83
C LYS A 154 -1.18 -7.91 23.77
N VAL A 155 -0.75 -8.30 22.59
CA VAL A 155 -0.50 -7.42 21.45
C VAL A 155 -1.53 -7.72 20.36
N SER A 156 -2.29 -6.72 19.95
CA SER A 156 -3.36 -6.82 18.95
C SER A 156 -3.47 -5.53 18.16
N ALA A 157 -4.19 -5.56 17.03
CA ALA A 157 -4.44 -4.38 16.22
C ALA A 157 -5.20 -3.28 17.00
N ALA A 158 -4.94 -2.02 16.65
CA ALA A 158 -5.76 -0.88 17.07
C ALA A 158 -6.97 -0.72 16.15
N CYS A 159 -6.76 -0.85 14.85
CA CYS A 159 -7.75 -0.66 13.80
C CYS A 159 -7.52 -1.66 12.67
N LEU A 160 -8.52 -1.79 11.81
CA LEU A 160 -8.43 -2.56 10.56
C LEU A 160 -8.31 -1.62 9.35
N SER A 161 -7.63 -2.07 8.31
CA SER A 161 -7.65 -1.51 6.96
C SER A 161 -8.13 -2.58 6.00
N VAL A 162 -9.20 -2.32 5.23
CA VAL A 162 -9.77 -3.33 4.34
C VAL A 162 -9.79 -2.83 2.90
N LEU A 163 -9.12 -3.57 2.01
CA LEU A 163 -9.11 -3.27 0.57
C LEU A 163 -10.50 -3.51 -0.02
N THR A 164 -11.07 -2.48 -0.64
CA THR A 164 -12.35 -2.57 -1.34
C THR A 164 -12.23 -2.45 -2.86
N ASP A 165 -11.04 -2.07 -3.37
CA ASP A 165 -10.76 -2.05 -4.81
C ASP A 165 -10.78 -3.47 -5.40
N ARG A 166 -11.62 -3.66 -6.45
CA ARG A 166 -11.84 -4.97 -7.07
C ARG A 166 -10.78 -5.31 -8.10
N GLN A 167 -10.50 -4.38 -9.00
CA GLN A 167 -9.74 -4.65 -10.21
C GLN A 167 -8.25 -4.84 -9.93
N PHE A 168 -7.67 -4.01 -9.08
CA PHE A 168 -6.23 -3.96 -8.87
C PHE A 168 -5.78 -4.71 -7.61
N PHE A 169 -6.64 -4.79 -6.59
CA PHE A 169 -6.33 -5.40 -5.29
C PHE A 169 -7.16 -6.64 -4.96
N GLN A 170 -8.08 -7.06 -5.84
CA GLN A 170 -9.02 -8.16 -5.60
C GLN A 170 -9.80 -7.99 -4.28
N GLY A 171 -10.03 -6.73 -3.89
CA GLY A 171 -10.86 -6.36 -2.75
C GLY A 171 -12.34 -6.37 -3.10
N GLN A 172 -13.19 -6.17 -2.11
CA GLN A 172 -14.64 -6.05 -2.29
C GLN A 172 -15.26 -5.24 -1.14
N PRO A 173 -16.32 -4.44 -1.38
CA PRO A 173 -17.08 -3.76 -0.32
C PRO A 173 -17.56 -4.72 0.78
N ASP A 174 -17.96 -5.95 0.41
CA ASP A 174 -18.42 -6.95 1.37
C ASP A 174 -17.33 -7.46 2.31
N TYR A 175 -16.06 -7.37 1.94
CA TYR A 175 -14.95 -7.69 2.84
C TYR A 175 -14.89 -6.73 4.03
N LEU A 176 -15.13 -5.44 3.80
CA LEU A 176 -15.21 -4.44 4.86
C LEU A 176 -16.38 -4.74 5.81
N LYS A 177 -17.57 -5.04 5.25
CA LYS A 177 -18.76 -5.37 6.05
C LYS A 177 -18.53 -6.61 6.92
N GLN A 178 -17.94 -7.67 6.34
CA GLN A 178 -17.60 -8.91 7.04
C GLN A 178 -16.60 -8.65 8.18
N ALA A 179 -15.50 -7.97 7.88
CA ALA A 179 -14.48 -7.64 8.88
C ALA A 179 -15.07 -6.80 10.04
N ARG A 180 -15.85 -5.75 9.70
CA ARG A 180 -16.47 -4.89 10.70
C ARG A 180 -17.49 -5.62 11.60
N ALA A 181 -18.24 -6.55 11.01
CA ALA A 181 -19.25 -7.32 11.77
C ALA A 181 -18.64 -8.35 12.71
N SER A 182 -17.40 -8.82 12.44
CA SER A 182 -16.78 -9.93 13.18
C SER A 182 -16.04 -9.51 14.45
N CYS A 183 -15.66 -8.24 14.59
CA CYS A 183 -14.89 -7.77 15.75
C CYS A 183 -15.21 -6.30 16.07
N PRO A 184 -14.84 -5.78 17.27
CA PRO A 184 -15.13 -4.40 17.68
C PRO A 184 -14.18 -3.34 17.09
N LEU A 185 -13.13 -3.71 16.37
CA LEU A 185 -12.13 -2.77 15.85
C LEU A 185 -12.75 -1.80 14.83
N PRO A 186 -12.38 -0.51 14.84
CA PRO A 186 -12.76 0.43 13.82
C PRO A 186 -12.07 0.11 12.49
N VAL A 187 -12.75 0.44 11.37
CA VAL A 187 -12.34 0.00 10.04
C VAL A 187 -12.10 1.17 9.09
N LEU A 188 -10.90 1.21 8.50
CA LEU A 188 -10.54 2.05 7.37
C LEU A 188 -10.96 1.38 6.06
N ARG A 189 -11.72 2.08 5.21
CA ARG A 189 -11.88 1.72 3.80
C ARG A 189 -10.62 2.10 3.03
N LYS A 190 -9.84 1.12 2.65
CA LYS A 190 -8.63 1.29 1.84
C LYS A 190 -9.02 1.18 0.36
N ASP A 191 -9.22 2.32 -0.28
CA ASP A 191 -9.62 2.47 -1.68
C ASP A 191 -9.11 3.82 -2.20
N PHE A 192 -9.29 4.10 -3.50
CA PHE A 192 -8.90 5.36 -4.13
C PHE A 192 -10.11 6.29 -4.18
N MET A 193 -10.17 7.23 -3.25
CA MET A 193 -11.25 8.22 -3.17
C MET A 193 -10.98 9.36 -4.14
N VAL A 194 -11.90 9.60 -5.09
CA VAL A 194 -11.78 10.63 -6.13
C VAL A 194 -13.08 11.44 -6.31
N ASP A 195 -14.10 11.14 -5.51
CA ASP A 195 -15.42 11.78 -5.62
C ASP A 195 -16.18 11.70 -4.28
N ALA A 196 -16.99 12.70 -3.98
CA ALA A 196 -17.83 12.78 -2.79
C ALA A 196 -18.77 11.57 -2.63
N TYR A 197 -19.25 10.99 -3.74
CA TYR A 197 -20.08 9.80 -3.74
C TYR A 197 -19.46 8.66 -2.94
N GLN A 198 -18.14 8.43 -3.10
CA GLN A 198 -17.43 7.36 -2.42
C GLN A 198 -17.34 7.58 -0.90
N ILE A 199 -17.33 8.85 -0.44
CA ILE A 199 -17.31 9.15 1.00
C ILE A 199 -18.65 8.74 1.64
N TYR A 200 -19.78 9.11 1.00
CA TYR A 200 -21.11 8.66 1.44
C TYR A 200 -21.25 7.14 1.35
N GLU A 201 -20.81 6.54 0.25
CA GLU A 201 -20.79 5.08 0.08
C GLU A 201 -19.97 4.38 1.18
N SER A 202 -18.83 4.94 1.58
CA SER A 202 -17.99 4.41 2.66
C SER A 202 -18.75 4.37 3.99
N ARG A 203 -19.44 5.45 4.31
CA ARG A 203 -20.28 5.51 5.50
C ARG A 203 -21.42 4.51 5.44
N ALA A 204 -22.11 4.42 4.31
CA ALA A 204 -23.22 3.49 4.09
C ALA A 204 -22.81 2.03 4.26
N MET A 205 -21.59 1.66 3.82
CA MET A 205 -21.04 0.30 4.02
C MET A 205 -20.47 0.06 5.43
N GLY A 206 -20.35 1.11 6.24
CA GLY A 206 -19.94 1.01 7.64
C GLY A 206 -18.46 1.31 7.89
N ALA A 207 -17.77 2.04 7.02
CA ALA A 207 -16.44 2.53 7.32
C ALA A 207 -16.46 3.50 8.50
N ASP A 208 -15.42 3.48 9.31
CA ASP A 208 -15.17 4.38 10.42
C ASP A 208 -14.05 5.38 10.08
N CYS A 209 -13.29 5.10 9.02
CA CYS A 209 -12.23 5.94 8.46
C CYS A 209 -12.17 5.77 6.94
N VAL A 210 -11.77 6.82 6.23
CA VAL A 210 -11.50 6.80 4.79
C VAL A 210 -10.06 7.22 4.51
N LEU A 211 -9.53 6.76 3.36
CA LEU A 211 -8.20 7.11 2.88
C LEU A 211 -8.32 8.25 1.86
N LEU A 212 -7.55 9.32 2.05
CA LEU A 212 -7.34 10.34 1.01
C LEU A 212 -5.87 10.27 0.58
N ILE A 213 -5.61 10.04 -0.71
CA ILE A 213 -4.25 9.96 -1.26
C ILE A 213 -3.93 11.30 -1.92
N ALA A 214 -2.97 12.05 -1.37
CA ALA A 214 -2.64 13.40 -1.84
C ALA A 214 -2.21 13.42 -3.33
N ALA A 215 -1.54 12.36 -3.79
CA ALA A 215 -1.17 12.19 -5.19
C ALA A 215 -2.36 12.09 -6.16
N CYS A 216 -3.57 11.71 -5.68
CA CYS A 216 -4.77 11.51 -6.49
C CYS A 216 -5.69 12.74 -6.52
N LEU A 217 -5.48 13.71 -5.64
CA LEU A 217 -6.44 14.77 -5.33
C LEU A 217 -5.78 16.15 -5.46
N ASP A 218 -6.52 17.13 -5.95
CA ASP A 218 -6.18 18.53 -5.74
C ASP A 218 -6.58 18.99 -4.33
N ASP A 219 -6.11 20.16 -3.90
CA ASP A 219 -6.30 20.66 -2.54
C ASP A 219 -7.77 20.93 -2.23
N GLY A 220 -8.52 21.45 -3.21
CA GLY A 220 -9.94 21.76 -3.05
C GLY A 220 -10.76 20.50 -2.82
N LEU A 221 -10.56 19.48 -3.67
CA LEU A 221 -11.28 18.21 -3.55
C LEU A 221 -10.86 17.46 -2.27
N MET A 222 -9.58 17.48 -1.91
CA MET A 222 -9.09 16.83 -0.70
C MET A 222 -9.73 17.42 0.56
N ALA A 223 -9.87 18.76 0.63
CA ALA A 223 -10.54 19.45 1.73
C ALA A 223 -12.06 19.20 1.74
N GLU A 224 -12.70 19.14 0.58
CA GLU A 224 -14.13 18.80 0.45
C GLU A 224 -14.41 17.38 0.97
N LEU A 225 -13.62 16.38 0.51
CA LEU A 225 -13.80 15.00 0.93
C LEU A 225 -13.56 14.80 2.44
N GLU A 226 -12.56 15.48 3.01
CA GLU A 226 -12.36 15.52 4.45
C GLU A 226 -13.57 16.08 5.19
N GLN A 227 -14.10 17.23 4.75
CA GLN A 227 -15.26 17.86 5.37
C GLN A 227 -16.49 16.94 5.35
N ILE A 228 -16.74 16.27 4.23
CA ILE A 228 -17.85 15.30 4.13
C ILE A 228 -17.63 14.14 5.08
N ALA A 229 -16.42 13.56 5.13
CA ALA A 229 -16.10 12.45 6.03
C ALA A 229 -16.33 12.84 7.50
N HIS A 230 -15.83 14.00 7.92
CA HIS A 230 -16.03 14.51 9.29
C HIS A 230 -17.50 14.80 9.61
N SER A 231 -18.30 15.28 8.64
CA SER A 231 -19.75 15.50 8.82
C SER A 231 -20.54 14.20 9.04
N LEU A 232 -19.94 13.05 8.69
CA LEU A 232 -20.48 11.71 8.85
C LEU A 232 -19.82 10.95 10.01
N ASP A 233 -19.12 11.64 10.90
CA ASP A 233 -18.36 11.06 12.04
C ASP A 233 -17.30 10.03 11.62
N MET A 234 -16.78 10.11 10.41
CA MET A 234 -15.66 9.29 9.96
C MET A 234 -14.34 10.02 10.14
N ALA A 235 -13.30 9.29 10.57
CA ALA A 235 -11.92 9.76 10.52
C ALA A 235 -11.39 9.77 9.07
N VAL A 236 -10.31 10.52 8.85
CA VAL A 236 -9.58 10.57 7.58
C VAL A 236 -8.13 10.23 7.85
N LEU A 237 -7.56 9.29 7.09
CA LEU A 237 -6.12 9.07 6.96
C LEU A 237 -5.68 9.70 5.64
N VAL A 238 -4.83 10.73 5.69
CA VAL A 238 -4.26 11.32 4.47
C VAL A 238 -2.90 10.69 4.18
N GLU A 239 -2.78 10.05 3.01
CA GLU A 239 -1.56 9.34 2.58
C GLU A 239 -0.72 10.26 1.70
N VAL A 240 0.58 10.33 2.00
CA VAL A 240 1.59 11.14 1.28
C VAL A 240 2.84 10.32 0.98
N HIS A 241 3.59 10.71 -0.08
CA HIS A 241 4.78 10.03 -0.57
C HIS A 241 6.02 10.93 -0.62
N ASP A 242 5.85 12.24 -0.55
CA ASP A 242 6.94 13.22 -0.55
C ASP A 242 6.59 14.48 0.26
N GLY A 243 7.57 15.41 0.38
CA GLY A 243 7.41 16.63 1.17
C GLY A 243 6.35 17.59 0.59
N ARG A 244 6.15 17.63 -0.74
CA ARG A 244 5.13 18.48 -1.36
C ARG A 244 3.73 17.98 -1.05
N GLU A 245 3.53 16.68 -1.11
CA GLU A 245 2.27 16.06 -0.73
C GLU A 245 2.01 16.24 0.78
N LEU A 246 3.06 16.14 1.61
CA LEU A 246 2.95 16.39 3.04
C LEU A 246 2.54 17.83 3.35
N GLU A 247 3.17 18.83 2.72
CA GLU A 247 2.81 20.24 2.87
C GLU A 247 1.32 20.50 2.57
N ARG A 248 0.80 19.90 1.50
CA ARG A 248 -0.62 19.96 1.12
C ARG A 248 -1.52 19.25 2.13
N ALA A 249 -1.15 18.04 2.55
CA ALA A 249 -1.87 17.25 3.53
C ALA A 249 -1.98 17.92 4.90
N LEU A 250 -0.96 18.66 5.31
CA LEU A 250 -0.96 19.41 6.58
C LEU A 250 -1.95 20.58 6.63
N GLN A 251 -2.51 20.99 5.50
CA GLN A 251 -3.63 21.96 5.45
C GLN A 251 -4.96 21.35 5.89
N LEU A 252 -5.08 20.03 5.89
CA LEU A 252 -6.25 19.32 6.38
C LEU A 252 -6.32 19.37 7.92
N LYS A 253 -7.52 19.11 8.45
CA LYS A 253 -7.78 19.12 9.91
C LYS A 253 -7.56 17.75 10.55
N THR A 254 -7.52 16.68 9.75
CA THR A 254 -7.38 15.31 10.28
C THR A 254 -6.13 15.15 11.13
N PRO A 255 -6.19 14.47 12.29
CA PRO A 255 -5.01 14.18 13.09
C PRO A 255 -4.13 13.07 12.50
N LEU A 256 -4.59 12.31 11.50
CA LEU A 256 -3.89 11.15 10.96
C LEU A 256 -3.17 11.51 9.65
N VAL A 257 -1.85 11.34 9.63
CA VAL A 257 -1.00 11.50 8.44
C VAL A 257 -0.27 10.19 8.18
N GLY A 258 -0.49 9.60 7.02
CA GLY A 258 0.18 8.39 6.55
C GLY A 258 1.35 8.73 5.64
N ILE A 259 2.55 8.28 5.96
CA ILE A 259 3.68 8.35 5.02
C ILE A 259 3.89 6.96 4.43
N ASN A 260 3.65 6.87 3.12
CA ASN A 260 3.81 5.63 2.39
C ASN A 260 5.24 5.51 1.85
N ASN A 261 5.98 4.55 2.38
CA ASN A 261 7.35 4.24 1.98
C ASN A 261 7.44 3.60 0.59
N ARG A 262 6.31 3.28 -0.03
CA ARG A 262 6.27 2.74 -1.39
C ARG A 262 6.04 3.85 -2.39
N ASN A 263 7.00 4.05 -3.27
CA ASN A 263 6.81 4.90 -4.44
C ASN A 263 5.74 4.28 -5.36
N LEU A 264 4.64 5.01 -5.61
CA LEU A 264 3.52 4.50 -6.41
C LEU A 264 3.87 4.40 -7.91
N ARG A 265 4.99 4.98 -8.36
CA ARG A 265 5.45 4.92 -9.74
C ARG A 265 6.40 3.75 -9.97
N THR A 266 7.42 3.59 -9.10
CA THR A 266 8.45 2.56 -9.25
C THR A 266 8.17 1.28 -8.47
N PHE A 267 7.22 1.30 -7.54
CA PHE A 267 6.94 0.27 -6.54
C PHE A 267 8.12 -0.04 -5.59
N GLU A 268 9.19 0.73 -5.68
CA GLU A 268 10.29 0.67 -4.74
C GLU A 268 9.82 1.06 -3.34
N VAL A 269 10.38 0.40 -2.34
CA VAL A 269 10.03 0.63 -0.93
C VAL A 269 11.27 1.03 -0.18
N ASP A 270 11.24 2.23 0.41
CA ASP A 270 12.33 2.74 1.23
C ASP A 270 11.77 3.37 2.52
N ILE A 271 12.03 2.73 3.66
CA ILE A 271 11.60 3.21 4.98
C ILE A 271 12.24 4.56 5.36
N GLN A 272 13.31 4.97 4.68
CA GLN A 272 13.92 6.29 4.84
C GLN A 272 12.96 7.42 4.49
N THR A 273 11.96 7.17 3.62
CA THR A 273 10.93 8.16 3.28
C THR A 273 10.22 8.66 4.55
N THR A 274 9.73 7.74 5.40
CA THR A 274 9.12 8.13 6.68
C THR A 274 10.11 8.84 7.60
N LEU A 275 11.35 8.32 7.73
CA LEU A 275 12.36 8.89 8.61
C LEU A 275 12.81 10.31 8.22
N GLN A 276 12.73 10.66 6.95
CA GLN A 276 13.03 12.00 6.45
C GLN A 276 11.87 12.95 6.70
N LEU A 277 10.66 12.55 6.31
CA LEU A 277 9.47 13.40 6.33
C LEU A 277 8.90 13.60 7.74
N GLN A 278 9.12 12.68 8.69
CA GLN A 278 8.59 12.80 10.05
C GLN A 278 8.96 14.11 10.75
N LYS A 279 10.10 14.70 10.39
CA LYS A 279 10.61 15.95 10.99
C LYS A 279 9.74 17.16 10.66
N GLU A 280 8.94 17.05 9.60
CA GLU A 280 8.03 18.09 9.11
C GLU A 280 6.61 17.88 9.63
N VAL A 281 6.32 16.71 10.24
CA VAL A 281 4.99 16.40 10.79
C VAL A 281 4.85 17.02 12.18
N PRO A 282 3.83 17.87 12.40
CA PRO A 282 3.59 18.48 13.70
C PRO A 282 3.28 17.42 14.79
N PRO A 283 3.74 17.64 16.04
CA PRO A 283 3.63 16.64 17.12
C PRO A 283 2.18 16.31 17.55
N GLU A 284 1.23 17.17 17.23
CA GLU A 284 -0.20 16.93 17.48
C GLU A 284 -0.83 15.94 16.49
N ARG A 285 -0.14 15.66 15.37
CA ARG A 285 -0.56 14.65 14.38
C ARG A 285 -0.09 13.27 14.80
N ILE A 286 -0.87 12.27 14.45
CA ILE A 286 -0.48 10.86 14.56
C ILE A 286 0.12 10.46 13.21
N LEU A 287 1.44 10.30 13.19
CA LEU A 287 2.17 9.84 12.02
C LEU A 287 2.05 8.31 11.91
N VAL A 288 1.51 7.84 10.81
CA VAL A 288 1.41 6.41 10.45
C VAL A 288 2.42 6.09 9.36
N THR A 289 3.34 5.16 9.61
CA THR A 289 4.23 4.65 8.55
C THR A 289 3.55 3.50 7.81
N GLU A 290 3.58 3.55 6.47
CA GLU A 290 2.94 2.57 5.60
C GLU A 290 3.96 1.92 4.67
N SER A 291 3.78 0.64 4.37
CA SER A 291 4.69 -0.19 3.55
C SER A 291 6.09 -0.35 4.16
N GLY A 292 6.78 -1.44 3.78
CA GLY A 292 8.19 -1.66 4.13
C GLY A 292 8.45 -2.22 5.53
N ILE A 293 7.45 -2.39 6.36
CA ILE A 293 7.59 -3.01 7.69
C ILE A 293 7.39 -4.52 7.54
N LEU A 294 8.49 -5.25 7.46
CA LEU A 294 8.51 -6.69 7.18
C LEU A 294 9.03 -7.53 8.34
N GLY A 295 9.82 -6.93 9.23
CA GLY A 295 10.43 -7.62 10.36
C GLY A 295 10.63 -6.73 11.60
N PRO A 296 10.98 -7.34 12.74
CA PRO A 296 11.20 -6.60 14.01
C PRO A 296 12.32 -5.55 13.93
N ALA A 297 13.26 -5.70 12.99
CA ALA A 297 14.31 -4.70 12.76
C ALA A 297 13.73 -3.39 12.23
N ASP A 298 12.78 -3.47 11.27
CA ASP A 298 12.12 -2.30 10.70
C ASP A 298 11.30 -1.57 11.78
N VAL A 299 10.58 -2.34 12.60
CA VAL A 299 9.82 -1.79 13.75
C VAL A 299 10.73 -1.06 14.72
N ARG A 300 11.90 -1.60 15.04
CA ARG A 300 12.87 -0.94 15.93
C ARG A 300 13.35 0.38 15.35
N VAL A 301 13.76 0.37 14.09
CA VAL A 301 14.21 1.61 13.40
C VAL A 301 13.15 2.71 13.50
N MET A 302 11.88 2.38 13.29
CA MET A 302 10.79 3.34 13.41
C MET A 302 10.57 3.79 14.86
N ARG A 303 10.56 2.86 15.82
CA ARG A 303 10.39 3.19 17.24
C ARG A 303 11.53 4.04 17.80
N ASP A 304 12.77 3.75 17.40
CA ASP A 304 13.95 4.53 17.80
C ASP A 304 13.88 5.98 17.26
N ALA A 305 13.18 6.18 16.16
CA ALA A 305 12.86 7.49 15.59
C ALA A 305 11.60 8.14 16.19
N GLY A 306 10.92 7.51 17.16
CA GLY A 306 9.72 8.02 17.80
C GLY A 306 8.41 7.73 17.06
N ILE A 307 8.44 6.85 16.05
CA ILE A 307 7.26 6.46 15.27
C ILE A 307 6.65 5.19 15.86
N HIS A 308 5.43 5.29 16.36
CA HIS A 308 4.74 4.21 17.06
C HIS A 308 3.42 3.78 16.42
N SER A 309 3.09 4.34 15.24
CA SER A 309 1.87 3.99 14.50
C SER A 309 2.21 3.43 13.13
N PHE A 310 1.56 2.33 12.75
CA PHE A 310 1.93 1.52 11.59
C PHE A 310 0.69 1.06 10.83
N LEU A 311 0.77 1.07 9.49
CA LEU A 311 -0.17 0.35 8.62
C LEU A 311 0.58 -0.81 7.96
N VAL A 312 0.23 -2.04 8.32
CA VAL A 312 0.93 -3.25 7.89
C VAL A 312 -0.05 -4.30 7.37
N GLY A 313 0.26 -4.87 6.22
CA GLY A 313 -0.56 -5.91 5.60
C GLY A 313 0.26 -7.08 5.07
N GLU A 314 1.28 -6.83 4.25
CA GLU A 314 2.00 -7.90 3.53
C GLU A 314 2.61 -8.94 4.48
N ALA A 315 3.28 -8.51 5.55
CA ALA A 315 3.89 -9.40 6.53
C ALA A 315 2.87 -10.35 7.19
N PHE A 316 1.69 -9.82 7.52
CA PHE A 316 0.64 -10.59 8.18
C PHE A 316 -0.13 -11.51 7.22
N MET A 317 -0.42 -11.02 6.00
CA MET A 317 -1.17 -11.81 5.01
C MET A 317 -0.40 -13.02 4.47
N ARG A 318 0.92 -13.05 4.62
CA ARG A 318 1.76 -14.20 4.27
C ARG A 318 1.80 -15.28 5.34
N ALA A 319 1.45 -14.95 6.58
CA ALA A 319 1.44 -15.88 7.71
C ALA A 319 0.15 -16.71 7.74
N ASP A 320 0.23 -17.90 8.32
CA ASP A 320 -0.94 -18.76 8.52
C ASP A 320 -1.95 -18.08 9.45
N ASP A 321 -1.47 -17.55 10.59
CA ASP A 321 -2.26 -16.76 11.54
C ASP A 321 -1.79 -15.28 11.51
N PRO A 322 -2.60 -14.37 10.93
CA PRO A 322 -2.26 -12.96 10.82
C PRO A 322 -2.14 -12.23 12.16
N GLY A 323 -2.95 -12.59 13.15
CA GLY A 323 -2.94 -11.97 14.48
C GLY A 323 -1.71 -12.36 15.29
N LEU A 324 -1.31 -13.62 15.25
CA LEU A 324 -0.06 -14.07 15.88
C LEU A 324 1.15 -13.44 15.19
N ALA A 325 1.14 -13.31 13.86
CA ALA A 325 2.21 -12.62 13.12
C ALA A 325 2.32 -11.14 13.51
N LEU A 326 1.18 -10.47 13.72
CA LEU A 326 1.14 -9.09 14.23
C LEU A 326 1.78 -9.05 15.64
N ALA A 327 1.35 -9.93 16.54
CA ALA A 327 1.86 -9.95 17.90
C ALA A 327 3.38 -10.18 17.93
N GLN A 328 3.89 -11.13 17.13
CA GLN A 328 5.33 -11.40 17.02
C GLN A 328 6.12 -10.22 16.46
N LEU A 329 5.55 -9.47 15.51
CA LEU A 329 6.22 -8.33 14.89
C LEU A 329 6.35 -7.15 15.86
N PHE A 330 5.38 -6.95 16.75
CA PHE A 330 5.28 -5.79 17.65
C PHE A 330 5.50 -6.12 19.14
N ALA A 331 5.93 -7.33 19.46
CA ALA A 331 6.27 -7.77 20.84
C ALA A 331 7.37 -6.94 21.50
#